data_fb9e4d120f3e28d1522eedbfa40f8f1e
#
_entry.id   fb9e4d120f3e28d1522eedbfa40f8f1e
#
_cell.length_a   1.000
_cell.length_b   1.000
_cell.length_c   1.000
_cell.angle_alpha   90.00
_cell.angle_beta   90.00
_cell.angle_gamma   90.00
#
_symmetry.space_group_name_H-M   'P 1'
#
loop_
_entity.id
_entity.type
_entity.pdbx_description
1 polymer ?
#
loop_
_entity_poly.entity_id
_entity_poly.type
_entity_poly.pdbx_seq_one_letter_code
_entity_poly.pdbx_strand_id
1 'polypeptide(L)'
;LGLGLKAGALVGWLDDYPTRSGYVMTPVVLWAGADPVVRPAPDEVLAAYRIGLHALRDSEPHFITIPESDRPVIQIPLGNDLIHAPTGAVLEQFRQVALLGRAGERVDHLEQPVFAWK
;
A
#
# COMPACT_ATOMS: atom_id res chain seq x y z
N LEU A 1 -7.00 13.75 3.69
CA LEU A 1 -5.57 14.04 3.45
C LEU A 1 -5.24 15.50 3.19
N GLY A 2 -6.20 16.40 3.17
CA GLY A 2 -5.94 17.82 2.95
C GLY A 2 -5.42 18.16 1.55
N LEU A 3 -5.78 17.39 0.53
CA LEU A 3 -5.36 17.64 -0.85
C LEU A 3 -6.34 18.48 -1.65
N GLY A 4 -7.56 18.69 -1.16
CA GLY A 4 -8.56 19.48 -1.88
C GLY A 4 -8.88 18.95 -3.28
N LEU A 5 -8.88 17.64 -3.46
CA LEU A 5 -9.07 17.02 -4.77
C LEU A 5 -10.52 17.09 -5.23
N LYS A 6 -10.69 17.27 -6.53
CA LYS A 6 -12.02 17.28 -7.15
C LYS A 6 -12.52 15.84 -7.35
N ALA A 7 -13.85 15.68 -7.52
CA ALA A 7 -14.46 14.38 -7.74
C ALA A 7 -13.86 13.63 -8.94
N GLY A 8 -13.48 14.34 -10.00
CA GLY A 8 -12.87 13.75 -11.20
C GLY A 8 -11.43 13.24 -10.98
N ALA A 9 -10.84 13.47 -9.80
CA ALA A 9 -9.50 12.97 -9.49
C ALA A 9 -9.48 11.48 -9.15
N LEU A 10 -10.65 10.86 -8.89
CA LEU A 10 -10.73 9.43 -8.58
C LEU A 10 -10.33 8.59 -9.78
N VAL A 11 -9.27 7.81 -9.63
CA VAL A 11 -8.80 6.86 -10.65
C VAL A 11 -9.49 5.51 -10.47
N GLY A 12 -9.64 5.07 -9.22
CA GLY A 12 -10.24 3.80 -8.89
C GLY A 12 -9.90 3.38 -7.47
N TRP A 13 -10.14 2.12 -7.17
CA TRP A 13 -9.73 1.54 -5.90
C TRP A 13 -9.18 0.14 -6.10
N LEU A 14 -8.40 -0.29 -5.13
CA LEU A 14 -7.82 -1.63 -5.11
C LEU A 14 -8.70 -2.55 -4.25
N ASP A 15 -8.29 -3.81 -4.14
CA ASP A 15 -9.04 -4.79 -3.35
C ASP A 15 -8.99 -4.49 -1.87
N ASP A 16 -10.07 -4.85 -1.17
CA ASP A 16 -10.10 -4.81 0.27
C ASP A 16 -9.00 -5.69 0.88
N TYR A 17 -8.34 -5.17 1.90
CA TYR A 17 -7.34 -5.92 2.65
C TYR A 17 -7.77 -6.02 4.11
N PRO A 18 -8.08 -7.23 4.60
CA PRO A 18 -8.43 -7.41 6.01
C PRO A 18 -7.16 -7.40 6.87
N THR A 19 -7.14 -6.52 7.89
CA THR A 19 -6.02 -6.44 8.81
C THR A 19 -6.20 -7.42 9.96
N ARG A 20 -5.09 -7.78 10.61
CA ARG A 20 -5.10 -8.66 11.79
C ARG A 20 -5.80 -8.02 12.99
N SER A 21 -5.88 -6.71 13.03
CA SER A 21 -6.59 -5.98 14.10
C SER A 21 -8.11 -5.98 13.94
N GLY A 22 -8.64 -6.55 12.85
CA GLY A 22 -10.08 -6.67 12.63
C GLY A 22 -10.69 -5.60 11.74
N TYR A 23 -9.88 -4.75 11.14
CA TYR A 23 -10.35 -3.75 10.17
C TYR A 23 -10.23 -4.27 8.75
N VAL A 24 -11.05 -3.73 7.85
CA VAL A 24 -10.92 -3.94 6.42
C VAL A 24 -10.52 -2.61 5.78
N MET A 25 -9.40 -2.61 5.08
CA MET A 25 -8.91 -1.43 4.37
C MET A 25 -9.33 -1.52 2.91
N THR A 26 -9.95 -0.44 2.40
CA THR A 26 -10.27 -0.31 0.98
C THR A 26 -9.40 0.81 0.40
N PRO A 27 -8.33 0.47 -0.33
CA PRO A 27 -7.45 1.48 -0.90
C PRO A 27 -8.13 2.23 -2.04
N VAL A 28 -8.01 3.55 -2.03
CA VAL A 28 -8.55 4.43 -3.06
C VAL A 28 -7.40 5.13 -3.76
N VAL A 29 -7.40 5.09 -5.09
CA VAL A 29 -6.36 5.72 -5.90
C VAL A 29 -6.90 7.00 -6.51
N LEU A 30 -6.22 8.10 -6.24
CA LEU A 30 -6.59 9.43 -6.71
C LEU A 30 -5.45 10.04 -7.54
N TRP A 31 -5.81 10.81 -8.55
CA TRP A 31 -4.85 11.60 -9.31
C TRP A 31 -4.78 13.01 -8.73
N ALA A 32 -3.62 13.38 -8.21
CA ALA A 32 -3.43 14.66 -7.51
C ALA A 32 -2.74 15.73 -8.34
N GLY A 33 -2.40 15.44 -9.58
CA GLY A 33 -1.68 16.37 -10.43
C GLY A 33 -0.16 16.32 -10.25
N ALA A 34 0.55 17.27 -10.86
CA ALA A 34 2.01 17.22 -10.93
C ALA A 34 2.71 17.55 -9.60
N ASP A 35 2.20 18.52 -8.85
CA ASP A 35 2.86 19.02 -7.63
C ASP A 35 1.87 19.23 -6.49
N PRO A 36 1.28 18.15 -5.95
CA PRO A 36 0.33 18.31 -4.86
C PRO A 36 1.04 18.69 -3.56
N VAL A 37 0.40 19.56 -2.79
CA VAL A 37 0.83 19.87 -1.42
C VAL A 37 0.02 18.97 -0.48
N VAL A 38 0.70 18.08 0.24
CA VAL A 38 0.07 17.15 1.17
C VAL A 38 0.11 17.74 2.57
N ARG A 39 -1.05 17.84 3.21
CA ARG A 39 -1.20 18.31 4.59
C ARG A 39 -1.89 17.21 5.41
N PRO A 40 -1.11 16.33 6.06
CA PRO A 40 -1.71 15.25 6.85
C PRO A 40 -2.58 15.79 7.97
N ALA A 41 -3.77 15.20 8.14
CA ALA A 41 -4.64 15.51 9.27
C ALA A 41 -4.05 14.84 10.52
N PRO A 42 -3.69 15.60 11.59
CA PRO A 42 -2.97 15.04 12.73
C PRO A 42 -3.69 13.89 13.45
N ASP A 43 -5.03 13.91 13.43
CA ASP A 43 -5.85 12.91 14.11
C ASP A 43 -6.09 11.65 13.26
N GLU A 44 -5.78 11.70 11.96
CA GLU A 44 -6.11 10.61 11.04
C GLU A 44 -4.88 10.04 10.34
N VAL A 45 -3.85 10.85 10.13
CA VAL A 45 -2.66 10.47 9.36
C VAL A 45 -1.42 10.77 10.18
N LEU A 46 -0.66 9.72 10.54
CA LEU A 46 0.60 9.87 11.28
C LEU A 46 1.71 10.41 10.40
N ALA A 47 1.73 10.01 9.11
CA ALA A 47 2.76 10.43 8.18
C ALA A 47 2.25 10.30 6.75
N ALA A 48 2.82 11.11 5.87
CA ALA A 48 2.65 10.97 4.43
C ALA A 48 4.01 10.71 3.81
N TYR A 49 4.07 9.81 2.82
CA TYR A 49 5.30 9.43 2.16
C TYR A 49 5.22 9.74 0.68
N ARG A 50 6.35 10.16 0.10
CA ARG A 50 6.49 10.30 -1.34
C ARG A 50 7.29 9.10 -1.85
N ILE A 51 6.69 8.32 -2.74
CA ILE A 51 7.30 7.15 -3.32
C ILE A 51 7.33 7.33 -4.84
N GLY A 52 8.52 7.27 -5.43
CA GLY A 52 8.65 7.34 -6.88
C GLY A 52 8.03 6.12 -7.55
N LEU A 53 7.21 6.32 -8.59
CA LEU A 53 6.55 5.22 -9.27
C LEU A 53 7.56 4.28 -9.96
N HIS A 54 8.66 4.82 -10.48
CA HIS A 54 9.71 3.99 -11.07
C HIS A 54 10.39 3.12 -10.01
N ALA A 55 10.66 3.69 -8.83
CA ALA A 55 11.28 2.95 -7.73
C ALA A 55 10.35 1.84 -7.24
N LEU A 56 9.06 2.11 -7.13
CA LEU A 56 8.08 1.11 -6.75
C LEU A 56 7.96 0.00 -7.80
N ARG A 57 7.86 0.38 -9.08
CA ARG A 57 7.77 -0.58 -10.18
C ARG A 57 8.97 -1.52 -10.20
N ASP A 58 10.16 -0.98 -10.01
CA ASP A 58 11.41 -1.73 -10.10
C ASP A 58 11.82 -2.38 -8.78
N SER A 59 11.05 -2.19 -7.71
CA SER A 59 11.32 -2.81 -6.42
C SER A 59 11.19 -4.34 -6.51
N GLU A 60 11.94 -5.03 -5.64
CA GLU A 60 11.90 -6.48 -5.54
C GLU A 60 11.34 -6.88 -4.18
N PRO A 61 10.01 -7.08 -4.08
CA PRO A 61 9.40 -7.45 -2.81
C PRO A 61 9.95 -8.79 -2.30
N HIS A 62 10.19 -8.85 -0.99
CA HIS A 62 10.59 -10.08 -0.31
C HIS A 62 9.36 -10.72 0.33
N PHE A 63 9.27 -12.05 0.26
CA PHE A 63 8.20 -12.82 0.88
C PHE A 63 8.83 -13.77 1.89
N ILE A 64 8.49 -13.57 3.16
CA ILE A 64 9.11 -14.28 4.27
C ILE A 64 8.09 -15.19 4.92
N THR A 65 8.48 -16.44 5.17
CA THR A 65 7.67 -17.38 5.93
C THR A 65 7.91 -17.17 7.42
N ILE A 66 6.82 -17.13 8.20
CA ILE A 66 6.88 -17.03 9.65
C ILE A 66 6.15 -18.22 10.27
N PRO A 67 6.52 -18.66 11.50
CA PRO A 67 5.87 -19.82 12.12
C PRO A 67 4.42 -19.55 12.53
N GLU A 68 4.02 -18.29 12.72
CA GLU A 68 2.70 -17.88 13.20
C GLU A 68 1.64 -17.89 12.11
N SER A 69 2.00 -18.01 10.82
CA SER A 69 1.05 -17.98 9.72
C SER A 69 1.53 -18.78 8.53
N ASP A 70 0.59 -19.38 7.80
CA ASP A 70 0.88 -20.05 6.53
C ASP A 70 1.01 -19.09 5.36
N ARG A 71 0.64 -17.81 5.55
CA ARG A 71 0.68 -16.78 4.52
C ARG A 71 2.02 -16.06 4.58
N PRO A 72 2.61 -15.70 3.41
CA PRO A 72 3.90 -15.01 3.40
C PRO A 72 3.77 -13.57 3.88
N VAL A 73 4.76 -13.13 4.65
CA VAL A 73 4.91 -11.73 5.05
C VAL A 73 5.63 -11.00 3.92
N ILE A 74 5.03 -9.91 3.44
CA ILE A 74 5.64 -9.09 2.40
C ILE A 74 6.49 -7.99 3.01
N GLN A 75 7.67 -7.77 2.41
CA GLN A 75 8.56 -6.66 2.71
C GLN A 75 8.96 -6.01 1.39
N ILE A 76 8.67 -4.73 1.23
CA ILE A 76 9.09 -3.97 0.03
C ILE A 76 10.23 -3.05 0.41
N PRO A 77 11.46 -3.30 -0.10
CA PRO A 77 12.56 -2.38 0.14
C PRO A 77 12.43 -1.15 -0.76
N LEU A 78 12.28 0.02 -0.14
CA LEU A 78 12.22 1.30 -0.83
C LEU A 78 13.16 2.27 -0.11
N GLY A 79 14.26 2.62 -0.77
CA GLY A 79 15.32 3.41 -0.14
C GLY A 79 15.91 2.64 1.04
N ASN A 80 15.92 3.27 2.20
CA ASN A 80 16.42 2.65 3.45
C ASN A 80 15.31 1.99 4.28
N ASP A 81 14.09 1.95 3.75
CA ASP A 81 12.94 1.42 4.48
C ASP A 81 12.51 0.06 3.97
N LEU A 82 11.92 -0.73 4.87
CA LEU A 82 11.20 -1.95 4.51
C LEU A 82 9.73 -1.75 4.83
N ILE A 83 8.88 -1.80 3.81
CA ILE A 83 7.46 -1.55 3.97
C ILE A 83 6.72 -2.88 4.05
N HIS A 84 6.04 -3.10 5.17
CA HIS A 84 5.28 -4.32 5.45
C HIS A 84 3.78 -4.12 5.20
N ALA A 85 3.04 -5.22 5.14
CA ALA A 85 1.58 -5.14 5.12
C ALA A 85 1.05 -4.52 6.43
N PRO A 86 -0.07 -3.79 6.40
CA PRO A 86 -0.98 -3.68 5.26
C PRO A 86 -0.51 -2.77 4.14
N THR A 87 0.28 -1.75 4.42
CA THR A 87 0.74 -0.78 3.40
C THR A 87 1.48 -1.46 2.26
N GLY A 88 2.41 -2.38 2.58
CA GLY A 88 3.15 -3.11 1.58
C GLY A 88 2.27 -3.96 0.66
N ALA A 89 1.19 -4.55 1.18
CA ALA A 89 0.25 -5.31 0.38
C ALA A 89 -0.48 -4.39 -0.61
N VAL A 90 -0.93 -3.23 -0.16
CA VAL A 90 -1.58 -2.23 -1.01
C VAL A 90 -0.65 -1.76 -2.12
N LEU A 91 0.59 -1.43 -1.77
CA LEU A 91 1.59 -0.99 -2.74
C LEU A 91 1.92 -2.09 -3.74
N GLU A 92 1.99 -3.36 -3.31
CA GLU A 92 2.26 -4.48 -4.22
C GLU A 92 1.10 -4.65 -5.21
N GLN A 93 -0.14 -4.55 -4.78
CA GLN A 93 -1.26 -4.64 -5.70
C GLN A 93 -1.25 -3.48 -6.69
N PHE A 94 -0.98 -2.26 -6.22
CA PHE A 94 -0.86 -1.10 -7.11
C PHE A 94 0.27 -1.31 -8.14
N ARG A 95 1.41 -1.82 -7.70
CA ARG A 95 2.54 -2.12 -8.57
C ARG A 95 2.15 -3.14 -9.64
N GLN A 96 1.52 -4.25 -9.26
CA GLN A 96 1.14 -5.29 -10.20
C GLN A 96 0.06 -4.81 -11.17
N VAL A 97 -1.00 -4.21 -10.66
CA VAL A 97 -2.16 -3.83 -11.47
C VAL A 97 -1.88 -2.60 -12.31
N ALA A 98 -1.40 -1.52 -11.68
CA ALA A 98 -1.28 -0.23 -12.36
C ALA A 98 0.06 -0.06 -13.08
N LEU A 99 1.16 -0.50 -12.50
CA LEU A 99 2.49 -0.26 -13.07
C LEU A 99 2.97 -1.38 -13.99
N LEU A 100 2.57 -2.63 -13.73
CA LEU A 100 2.94 -3.78 -14.54
C LEU A 100 1.81 -4.32 -15.41
N GLY A 101 0.61 -3.76 -15.31
CA GLY A 101 -0.52 -4.14 -16.14
C GLY A 101 -1.11 -5.52 -15.86
N ARG A 102 -0.94 -6.05 -14.65
CA ARG A 102 -1.41 -7.39 -14.26
C ARG A 102 -2.71 -7.29 -13.48
N ALA A 103 -3.82 -7.08 -14.17
CA ALA A 103 -5.11 -6.73 -13.56
C ALA A 103 -5.72 -7.80 -12.66
N GLY A 104 -5.30 -9.05 -12.74
CA GLY A 104 -5.87 -10.13 -11.93
C GLY A 104 -5.15 -10.41 -10.61
N GLU A 105 -4.11 -9.66 -10.29
CA GLU A 105 -3.31 -9.93 -9.10
C GLU A 105 -4.06 -9.59 -7.81
N ARG A 106 -3.92 -10.47 -6.82
CA ARG A 106 -4.53 -10.34 -5.50
C ARG A 106 -3.46 -10.30 -4.42
N VAL A 107 -3.75 -9.62 -3.31
CA VAL A 107 -2.79 -9.43 -2.21
C VAL A 107 -3.37 -9.77 -0.84
N ASP A 108 -4.63 -10.19 -0.76
CA ASP A 108 -5.29 -10.55 0.49
C ASP A 108 -4.64 -11.75 1.21
N HIS A 109 -3.84 -12.53 0.48
CA HIS A 109 -3.08 -13.65 1.03
C HIS A 109 -1.75 -13.20 1.68
N LEU A 110 -1.36 -11.94 1.52
CA LEU A 110 -0.11 -11.44 2.10
C LEU A 110 -0.29 -11.14 3.58
N GLU A 111 0.67 -11.54 4.40
CA GLU A 111 0.57 -11.45 5.85
C GLU A 111 1.28 -10.22 6.38
N GLN A 112 0.77 -9.70 7.49
CA GLN A 112 1.45 -8.70 8.28
C GLN A 112 2.51 -9.35 9.18
N PRO A 113 3.62 -8.67 9.48
CA PRO A 113 4.55 -9.16 10.49
C PRO A 113 3.87 -9.15 11.87
N VAL A 114 4.30 -10.04 12.75
CA VAL A 114 3.62 -10.24 14.05
C VAL A 114 3.52 -8.94 14.85
N PHE A 115 4.52 -8.09 14.81
CA PHE A 115 4.50 -6.82 15.54
C PHE A 115 3.36 -5.90 15.09
N ALA A 116 2.81 -6.08 13.90
CA ALA A 116 1.74 -5.25 13.34
C ALA A 116 0.33 -5.87 13.52
N TRP A 117 0.21 -6.98 14.25
CA TRP A 117 -1.08 -7.68 14.42
C TRP A 117 -2.02 -7.02 15.43
N LYS A 118 -1.60 -6.00 16.09
CA LYS A 118 -2.39 -5.32 17.12
C LYS A 118 -3.39 -4.31 16.54
#